data_f9bc4c8a81154cd0af39c13dcb5a30a2
#
_entry.id   f9bc4c8a81154cd0af39c13dcb5a30a2
#
_cell.length_a   1.000
_cell.length_b   1.000
_cell.length_c   1.000
_cell.angle_alpha   90.00
_cell.angle_beta   90.00
_cell.angle_gamma   90.00
#
_symmetry.space_group_name_H-M   'P 1'
#
loop_
_entity.id
_entity.type
_entity.pdbx_description
1 polymer ?
#
loop_
_entity_poly.entity_id
_entity_poly.type
_entity_poly.pdbx_seq_one_letter_code
_entity_poly.pdbx_strand_id
1 'polypeptide(L)'
;MDKFNFVRDGMIRLPPGFRFQPTDEEIVFQYLKRKVLSWPLPASIIPEINVCKHDPWDLPGDLGQEKYFFSNNEAKYPNGNRVNRATSSGYWKATGMDKQIVSSSRNQAVGMRKTLVFYRGKPPHGSRTEWIMHEYRLVSLGNITCDFQETSSSPQAGFYKVLHCLYYNTLSDKKVIQQ
;
A
#
# COMPACT_ATOMS: atom_id res chain seq x y z
N MET A 1 -20.69 -18.69 -8.35
CA MET A 1 -20.37 -17.30 -8.75
C MET A 1 -18.91 -17.28 -9.18
N ASP A 2 -18.67 -17.11 -10.44
CA ASP A 2 -17.32 -17.03 -10.98
C ASP A 2 -16.65 -15.77 -10.43
N LYS A 3 -15.52 -15.98 -9.75
CA LYS A 3 -14.71 -14.85 -9.25
C LYS A 3 -14.06 -14.19 -10.45
N PHE A 4 -14.43 -12.97 -10.74
CA PHE A 4 -13.75 -12.18 -11.77
C PHE A 4 -12.29 -12.00 -11.36
N ASN A 5 -11.38 -12.68 -12.07
CA ASN A 5 -9.95 -12.52 -11.89
C ASN A 5 -9.45 -11.53 -12.94
N PHE A 6 -9.11 -10.33 -12.48
CA PHE A 6 -8.62 -9.23 -13.31
C PHE A 6 -7.09 -9.12 -13.33
N VAL A 7 -6.39 -10.04 -12.67
CA VAL A 7 -4.92 -10.07 -12.69
C VAL A 7 -4.44 -11.18 -13.60
N ARG A 8 -3.73 -10.82 -14.69
CA ARG A 8 -3.00 -11.74 -15.54
C ARG A 8 -1.56 -11.26 -15.64
N ASP A 9 -0.61 -12.17 -15.42
CA ASP A 9 0.84 -11.90 -15.47
C ASP A 9 1.28 -10.73 -14.57
N GLY A 10 0.66 -10.62 -13.37
CA GLY A 10 0.93 -9.54 -12.43
C GLY A 10 0.36 -8.18 -12.79
N MET A 11 -0.36 -8.06 -13.91
CA MET A 11 -1.00 -6.83 -14.35
C MET A 11 -2.51 -6.86 -14.15
N ILE A 12 -3.07 -5.73 -13.70
CA ILE A 12 -4.52 -5.53 -13.61
C ILE A 12 -5.06 -5.28 -15.02
N ARG A 13 -5.99 -6.12 -15.47
CA ARG A 13 -6.74 -5.93 -16.71
C ARG A 13 -8.20 -5.73 -16.40
N LEU A 14 -8.61 -4.50 -16.19
CA LEU A 14 -10.00 -4.13 -16.09
C LEU A 14 -10.64 -4.03 -17.49
N PRO A 15 -11.93 -4.30 -17.63
CA PRO A 15 -12.65 -4.07 -18.88
C PRO A 15 -12.54 -2.59 -19.30
N PRO A 16 -12.62 -2.28 -20.61
CA PRO A 16 -12.62 -0.90 -21.10
C PRO A 16 -13.67 -0.04 -20.39
N GLY A 17 -13.27 1.14 -19.94
CA GLY A 17 -14.12 2.07 -19.20
C GLY A 17 -14.14 1.89 -17.69
N PHE A 18 -13.61 0.78 -17.16
CA PHE A 18 -13.50 0.56 -15.72
C PHE A 18 -12.15 1.10 -15.20
N ARG A 19 -12.20 1.78 -14.05
CA ARG A 19 -11.02 2.24 -13.31
C ARG A 19 -11.12 1.79 -11.88
N PHE A 20 -10.01 1.33 -11.31
CA PHE A 20 -9.93 1.02 -9.89
C PHE A 20 -9.52 2.29 -9.14
N GLN A 21 -10.47 2.95 -8.49
CA GLN A 21 -10.28 4.19 -7.74
C GLN A 21 -11.00 4.10 -6.39
N PRO A 22 -10.55 3.23 -5.50
CA PRO A 22 -11.16 3.07 -4.19
C PRO A 22 -10.87 4.26 -3.28
N THR A 23 -11.79 4.56 -2.38
CA THR A 23 -11.56 5.49 -1.28
C THR A 23 -10.60 4.89 -0.24
N ASP A 24 -10.02 5.73 0.62
CA ASP A 24 -9.17 5.27 1.74
C ASP A 24 -9.90 4.23 2.62
N GLU A 25 -11.20 4.44 2.89
CA GLU A 25 -12.03 3.54 3.68
C GLU A 25 -12.25 2.20 2.97
N GLU A 26 -12.55 2.21 1.67
CA GLU A 26 -12.71 0.98 0.88
C GLU A 26 -11.42 0.17 0.80
N ILE A 27 -10.26 0.83 0.64
CA ILE A 27 -8.95 0.17 0.66
C ILE A 27 -8.76 -0.59 1.97
N VAL A 28 -9.06 0.06 3.09
CA VAL A 28 -8.86 -0.54 4.42
C VAL A 28 -9.85 -1.65 4.69
N PHE A 29 -11.16 -1.43 4.43
CA PHE A 29 -12.20 -2.40 4.79
C PHE A 29 -12.35 -3.54 3.80
N GLN A 30 -12.41 -3.21 2.50
CA GLN A 30 -12.77 -4.19 1.48
C GLN A 30 -11.55 -4.97 0.98
N TYR A 31 -10.36 -4.41 1.11
CA TYR A 31 -9.14 -5.04 0.60
C TYR A 31 -8.16 -5.42 1.71
N LEU A 32 -7.63 -4.48 2.47
CA LEU A 32 -6.57 -4.76 3.44
C LEU A 32 -7.05 -5.65 4.60
N LYS A 33 -8.18 -5.30 5.23
CA LYS A 33 -8.76 -6.09 6.33
C LYS A 33 -9.08 -7.51 5.87
N ARG A 34 -9.73 -7.66 4.72
CA ARG A 34 -10.06 -8.98 4.16
C ARG A 34 -8.82 -9.80 3.84
N LYS A 35 -7.77 -9.15 3.30
CA LYS A 35 -6.48 -9.82 3.03
C LYS A 35 -5.82 -10.31 4.31
N VAL A 36 -5.80 -9.50 5.36
CA VAL A 36 -5.23 -9.86 6.68
C VAL A 36 -5.98 -11.02 7.32
N LEU A 37 -7.31 -11.01 7.24
CA LEU A 37 -8.18 -12.06 7.80
C LEU A 37 -8.35 -13.27 6.86
N SER A 38 -7.65 -13.30 5.73
CA SER A 38 -7.79 -14.36 4.72
C SER A 38 -9.24 -14.53 4.21
N TRP A 39 -10.02 -13.47 4.24
CA TRP A 39 -11.38 -13.44 3.69
C TRP A 39 -11.37 -13.22 2.17
N PRO A 40 -12.42 -13.67 1.46
CA PRO A 40 -12.55 -13.43 0.03
C PRO A 40 -12.50 -11.92 -0.29
N LEU A 41 -11.67 -11.53 -1.24
CA LEU A 41 -11.61 -10.15 -1.74
C LEU A 41 -12.78 -9.90 -2.70
N PRO A 42 -13.31 -8.65 -2.79
CA PRO A 42 -14.34 -8.29 -3.76
C PRO A 42 -13.90 -8.56 -5.20
N ALA A 43 -12.63 -8.32 -5.50
CA ALA A 43 -12.00 -8.62 -6.77
C ALA A 43 -10.51 -8.91 -6.57
N SER A 44 -9.95 -9.86 -7.33
CA SER A 44 -8.52 -10.17 -7.34
C SER A 44 -7.80 -9.26 -8.32
N ILE A 45 -7.69 -7.98 -7.95
CA ILE A 45 -7.09 -6.94 -8.80
C ILE A 45 -5.80 -6.36 -8.22
N ILE A 46 -5.47 -6.66 -6.96
CA ILE A 46 -4.30 -6.14 -6.27
C ILE A 46 -3.27 -7.25 -6.13
N PRO A 47 -2.15 -7.20 -6.88
CA PRO A 47 -1.08 -8.18 -6.77
C PRO A 47 -0.31 -8.03 -5.45
N GLU A 48 0.41 -9.10 -5.08
CA GLU A 48 1.26 -9.14 -3.88
C GLU A 48 2.72 -8.97 -4.30
N ILE A 49 3.31 -7.79 -4.00
CA ILE A 49 4.69 -7.44 -4.36
C ILE A 49 5.29 -6.65 -3.19
N ASN A 50 6.53 -6.95 -2.81
CA ASN A 50 7.25 -6.15 -1.82
C ASN A 50 7.74 -4.83 -2.44
N VAL A 51 6.88 -3.83 -2.45
CA VAL A 51 7.09 -2.53 -3.10
C VAL A 51 8.36 -1.82 -2.60
N CYS A 52 8.68 -1.98 -1.32
CA CYS A 52 9.84 -1.30 -0.73
C CYS A 52 11.20 -1.82 -1.25
N LYS A 53 11.23 -2.97 -1.94
CA LYS A 53 12.45 -3.56 -2.53
C LYS A 53 12.66 -3.20 -3.99
N HIS A 54 11.70 -2.57 -4.63
CA HIS A 54 11.74 -2.24 -6.07
C HIS A 54 11.77 -0.73 -6.28
N ASP A 55 12.46 -0.32 -7.33
CA ASP A 55 12.36 1.06 -7.79
C ASP A 55 10.95 1.31 -8.36
N PRO A 56 10.37 2.50 -8.19
CA PRO A 56 8.96 2.74 -8.53
C PRO A 56 8.64 2.53 -10.01
N TRP A 57 9.59 2.71 -10.90
CA TRP A 57 9.42 2.48 -12.35
C TRP A 57 9.51 1.01 -12.76
N ASP A 58 10.09 0.13 -11.91
CA ASP A 58 10.17 -1.31 -12.17
C ASP A 58 8.90 -2.06 -11.74
N LEU A 59 8.00 -1.39 -11.05
CA LEU A 59 6.73 -1.98 -10.62
C LEU A 59 5.74 -2.07 -11.79
N PRO A 60 5.01 -3.19 -11.92
CA PRO A 60 4.06 -3.39 -13.01
C PRO A 60 2.93 -2.36 -13.00
N GLY A 61 2.35 -2.09 -14.19
CA GLY A 61 1.25 -1.17 -14.41
C GLY A 61 1.67 0.11 -15.14
N ASP A 62 0.68 0.86 -15.63
CA ASP A 62 0.89 2.05 -16.47
C ASP A 62 1.38 3.24 -15.64
N LEU A 63 2.22 4.10 -16.23
CA LEU A 63 2.79 5.28 -15.57
C LEU A 63 1.76 6.37 -15.24
N GLY A 64 0.65 6.42 -15.97
CA GLY A 64 -0.39 7.43 -15.80
C GLY A 64 -1.50 7.06 -14.80
N GLN A 65 -1.40 5.90 -14.14
CA GLN A 65 -2.43 5.40 -13.25
C GLN A 65 -1.86 5.10 -11.86
N GLU A 66 -2.75 5.13 -10.86
CA GLU A 66 -2.43 4.64 -9.52
C GLU A 66 -2.24 3.12 -9.54
N LYS A 67 -1.19 2.65 -8.89
CA LYS A 67 -0.83 1.23 -8.79
C LYS A 67 -1.02 0.76 -7.36
N TYR A 68 -1.71 -0.35 -7.18
CA TYR A 68 -2.02 -0.90 -5.86
C TYR A 68 -1.34 -2.24 -5.66
N PHE A 69 -0.72 -2.44 -4.49
CA PHE A 69 0.00 -3.66 -4.15
C PHE A 69 -0.22 -4.04 -2.69
N PHE A 70 -0.41 -5.33 -2.44
CA PHE A 70 -0.20 -5.87 -1.10
C PHE A 70 1.28 -6.14 -0.89
N SER A 71 1.79 -5.79 0.28
CA SER A 71 3.16 -6.10 0.68
C SER A 71 3.19 -6.67 2.09
N ASN A 72 4.19 -7.48 2.36
CA ASN A 72 4.59 -7.80 3.72
C ASN A 72 5.70 -6.82 4.11
N ASN A 73 5.48 -6.02 5.14
CA ASN A 73 6.54 -5.17 5.67
C ASN A 73 7.46 -6.01 6.58
N GLU A 74 8.73 -6.07 6.21
CA GLU A 74 9.78 -6.67 7.01
C GLU A 74 10.38 -5.60 7.93
N ALA A 75 10.45 -5.84 9.22
CA ALA A 75 11.19 -4.99 10.12
C ALA A 75 12.68 -5.01 9.75
N LYS A 76 13.34 -3.85 9.76
CA LYS A 76 14.78 -3.74 9.47
C LYS A 76 15.66 -4.53 10.46
N TYR A 77 15.15 -4.74 11.67
CA TYR A 77 15.79 -5.51 12.75
C TYR A 77 14.77 -6.45 13.40
N PRO A 78 15.18 -7.60 13.93
CA PRO A 78 14.26 -8.60 14.53
C PRO A 78 13.35 -8.02 15.62
N ASN A 79 13.80 -6.99 16.35
CA ASN A 79 13.05 -6.30 17.40
C ASN A 79 12.70 -4.85 17.05
N GLY A 80 12.81 -4.45 15.79
CA GLY A 80 12.63 -3.04 15.37
C GLY A 80 11.34 -2.81 14.59
N ASN A 81 10.69 -1.68 14.88
CA ASN A 81 9.52 -1.20 14.11
C ASN A 81 9.90 -0.45 12.82
N ARG A 82 11.19 -0.40 12.47
CA ARG A 82 11.67 0.35 11.31
C ARG A 82 11.73 -0.53 10.07
N VAL A 83 10.84 -0.25 9.13
CA VAL A 83 10.79 -0.93 7.83
C VAL A 83 12.00 -0.53 6.98
N ASN A 84 12.59 -1.52 6.28
CA ASN A 84 13.61 -1.25 5.28
C ASN A 84 12.94 -0.74 4.00
N ARG A 85 13.26 0.50 3.62
CA ARG A 85 12.68 1.19 2.47
C ARG A 85 13.72 1.60 1.42
N ALA A 86 14.89 0.95 1.42
CA ALA A 86 15.93 1.17 0.43
C ALA A 86 15.74 0.21 -0.76
N THR A 87 15.85 0.77 -1.96
CA THR A 87 15.83 0.05 -3.24
C THR A 87 17.23 0.08 -3.87
N SER A 88 17.35 -0.41 -5.11
CA SER A 88 18.63 -0.38 -5.82
C SER A 88 19.11 1.02 -6.15
N SER A 89 18.22 1.94 -6.53
CA SER A 89 18.58 3.30 -6.95
C SER A 89 18.22 4.40 -5.97
N GLY A 90 17.52 4.08 -4.87
CA GLY A 90 17.08 5.10 -3.94
C GLY A 90 16.42 4.58 -2.67
N TYR A 91 15.52 5.37 -2.12
CA TYR A 91 14.80 5.01 -0.90
C TYR A 91 13.48 5.77 -0.77
N TRP A 92 12.53 5.15 -0.09
CA TRP A 92 11.27 5.76 0.29
C TRP A 92 11.39 6.46 1.64
N LYS A 93 11.07 7.74 1.68
CA LYS A 93 11.11 8.57 2.89
C LYS A 93 9.70 8.98 3.28
N ALA A 94 9.30 8.69 4.52
CA ALA A 94 8.04 9.14 5.07
C ALA A 94 8.03 10.68 5.16
N THR A 95 6.92 11.29 4.74
CA THR A 95 6.72 12.74 4.73
C THR A 95 5.40 13.10 5.40
N GLY A 96 5.42 14.14 6.23
CA GLY A 96 4.23 14.56 6.97
C GLY A 96 3.81 13.59 8.08
N MET A 97 2.66 13.87 8.68
CA MET A 97 2.06 13.04 9.71
C MET A 97 1.20 11.92 9.11
N ASP A 98 1.10 10.80 9.81
CA ASP A 98 0.19 9.74 9.45
C ASP A 98 -1.26 10.25 9.54
N LYS A 99 -2.04 10.00 8.48
CA LYS A 99 -3.46 10.36 8.44
C LYS A 99 -4.30 9.20 8.95
N GLN A 100 -5.16 9.47 9.92
CA GLN A 100 -6.13 8.51 10.41
C GLN A 100 -7.27 8.35 9.39
N ILE A 101 -7.67 7.10 9.13
CA ILE A 101 -8.81 6.75 8.31
C ILE A 101 -9.95 6.37 9.25
N VAL A 102 -11.04 7.13 9.17
CA VAL A 102 -12.21 6.97 10.04
C VAL A 102 -13.34 6.36 9.22
N SER A 103 -14.03 5.38 9.80
CA SER A 103 -15.22 4.81 9.18
C SER A 103 -16.36 5.81 9.15
N SER A 104 -16.94 6.03 7.98
CA SER A 104 -18.09 6.91 7.78
C SER A 104 -19.34 6.45 8.55
N SER A 105 -19.50 5.14 8.77
CA SER A 105 -20.65 4.54 9.43
C SER A 105 -20.53 4.47 10.97
N ARG A 106 -19.30 4.36 11.49
CA ARG A 106 -19.05 4.10 12.91
C ARG A 106 -18.30 5.22 13.63
N ASN A 107 -17.82 6.21 12.91
CA ASN A 107 -16.96 7.30 13.42
C ASN A 107 -15.77 6.79 14.27
N GLN A 108 -15.20 5.65 13.89
CA GLN A 108 -14.07 5.00 14.55
C GLN A 108 -12.90 4.90 13.60
N ALA A 109 -11.68 5.05 14.14
CA ALA A 109 -10.47 4.84 13.38
C ALA A 109 -10.34 3.37 12.96
N VAL A 110 -10.19 3.14 11.67
CA VAL A 110 -10.10 1.79 11.08
C VAL A 110 -8.76 1.51 10.46
N GLY A 111 -8.02 2.55 10.15
CA GLY A 111 -6.71 2.45 9.55
C GLY A 111 -5.91 3.73 9.67
N MET A 112 -4.67 3.64 9.21
CA MET A 112 -3.74 4.76 9.09
C MET A 112 -3.17 4.80 7.68
N ARG A 113 -3.00 5.99 7.12
CA ARG A 113 -2.33 6.24 5.86
C ARG A 113 -1.06 7.04 6.09
N LYS A 114 0.07 6.48 5.70
CA LYS A 114 1.37 7.12 5.70
C LYS A 114 1.72 7.53 4.28
N THR A 115 2.22 8.76 4.10
CA THR A 115 2.71 9.23 2.81
C THR A 115 4.22 9.12 2.75
N LEU A 116 4.73 8.54 1.66
CA LEU A 116 6.15 8.40 1.38
C LEU A 116 6.46 9.01 0.02
N VAL A 117 7.67 9.59 -0.09
CA VAL A 117 8.21 10.11 -1.34
C VAL A 117 9.49 9.36 -1.66
N PHE A 118 9.68 9.03 -2.94
CA PHE A 118 10.90 8.38 -3.38
C PHE A 118 12.02 9.40 -3.59
N TYR A 119 13.20 9.07 -3.06
CA TYR A 119 14.43 9.84 -3.24
C TYR A 119 15.43 8.98 -3.98
N ARG A 120 15.98 9.49 -5.09
CA ARG A 120 17.05 8.83 -5.82
C ARG A 120 18.39 9.09 -5.15
N GLY A 121 19.22 8.05 -5.02
CA GLY A 121 20.53 8.13 -4.37
C GLY A 121 20.53 7.58 -2.94
N LYS A 122 21.61 7.84 -2.21
CA LYS A 122 21.79 7.33 -0.84
C LYS A 122 21.37 8.35 0.22
N PRO A 123 20.74 7.89 1.33
CA PRO A 123 20.45 8.76 2.47
C PRO A 123 21.76 9.35 3.04
N PRO A 124 21.75 10.60 3.58
CA PRO A 124 20.64 11.55 3.61
C PRO A 124 20.55 12.45 2.37
N HIS A 125 21.45 12.32 1.39
CA HIS A 125 21.66 13.24 0.27
C HIS A 125 20.92 12.88 -1.02
N GLY A 126 19.94 12.02 -0.97
CA GLY A 126 19.13 11.65 -2.14
C GLY A 126 18.33 12.81 -2.71
N SER A 127 18.18 12.85 -4.04
CA SER A 127 17.35 13.82 -4.75
C SER A 127 15.88 13.40 -4.71
N ARG A 128 14.99 14.32 -4.33
CA ARG A 128 13.55 14.08 -4.33
C ARG A 128 13.04 13.84 -5.75
N THR A 129 12.12 12.92 -5.88
CA THR A 129 11.40 12.64 -7.14
C THR A 129 9.91 12.94 -6.98
N GLU A 130 9.15 12.84 -8.08
CA GLU A 130 7.69 13.02 -8.10
C GLU A 130 6.92 11.70 -7.79
N TRP A 131 7.62 10.64 -7.46
CA TRP A 131 6.99 9.39 -7.05
C TRP A 131 6.48 9.47 -5.62
N ILE A 132 5.18 9.24 -5.45
CA ILE A 132 4.49 9.24 -4.16
C ILE A 132 3.90 7.86 -3.92
N MET A 133 3.96 7.42 -2.68
CA MET A 133 3.36 6.17 -2.22
C MET A 133 2.54 6.44 -0.96
N HIS A 134 1.33 5.94 -0.92
CA HIS A 134 0.54 5.83 0.30
C HIS A 134 0.61 4.41 0.84
N GLU A 135 1.05 4.26 2.08
CA GLU A 135 1.08 3.00 2.81
C GLU A 135 -0.12 2.96 3.75
N TYR A 136 -1.00 1.98 3.56
CA TYR A 136 -2.18 1.76 4.38
C TYR A 136 -1.94 0.61 5.34
N ARG A 137 -2.27 0.80 6.60
CA ARG A 137 -2.22 -0.22 7.66
C ARG A 137 -3.49 -0.20 8.48
N LEU A 138 -3.87 -1.35 9.03
CA LEU A 138 -4.97 -1.43 9.99
C LEU A 138 -4.55 -0.80 11.32
N VAL A 139 -5.48 -0.11 11.97
CA VAL A 139 -5.37 0.17 13.40
C VAL A 139 -5.64 -1.14 14.12
N SER A 140 -4.83 -1.45 15.14
CA SER A 140 -4.97 -2.67 15.95
C SER A 140 -6.43 -2.85 16.39
N LEU A 141 -7.01 -3.97 16.00
CA LEU A 141 -8.38 -4.35 16.33
C LEU A 141 -8.47 -4.82 17.80
N GLY A 142 -8.02 -3.98 18.72
CA GLY A 142 -8.18 -4.25 20.14
C GLY A 142 -9.65 -4.22 20.55
N ASN A 143 -10.40 -5.26 20.26
CA ASN A 143 -11.75 -5.65 20.69
C ASN A 143 -12.65 -6.18 19.56
N ILE A 144 -12.09 -6.78 18.50
CA ILE A 144 -12.89 -7.74 17.75
C ILE A 144 -12.55 -9.11 18.35
N THR A 145 -13.25 -9.48 19.39
CA THR A 145 -13.48 -10.87 19.74
C THR A 145 -14.31 -11.45 18.59
N CYS A 146 -13.63 -11.81 17.51
CA CYS A 146 -14.17 -12.81 16.61
C CYS A 146 -14.00 -14.12 17.36
N ASP A 147 -15.09 -14.82 17.64
CA ASP A 147 -15.13 -16.23 17.99
C ASP A 147 -14.45 -17.06 16.89
N PHE A 148 -13.15 -17.02 16.84
CA PHE A 148 -12.33 -17.95 16.09
C PHE A 148 -11.36 -18.59 17.07
N GLN A 149 -11.59 -19.86 17.32
CA GLN A 149 -10.62 -20.75 17.94
C GLN A 149 -9.24 -20.48 17.34
N GLU A 150 -8.34 -20.07 18.22
CA GLU A 150 -6.91 -19.99 17.93
C GLU A 150 -6.42 -21.36 17.47
N THR A 151 -6.31 -21.56 16.17
CA THR A 151 -5.35 -22.53 15.66
C THR A 151 -3.98 -21.86 15.82
N SER A 152 -3.26 -22.37 16.76
CA SER A 152 -1.93 -21.99 17.22
C SER A 152 -0.94 -21.81 16.06
N SER A 153 -0.81 -20.60 15.56
CA SER A 153 0.43 -20.08 14.98
C SER A 153 0.46 -18.58 15.27
N SER A 154 1.15 -18.23 16.35
CA SER A 154 1.47 -16.83 16.68
C SER A 154 2.05 -16.15 15.43
N PRO A 155 1.58 -14.93 15.07
CA PRO A 155 2.24 -14.16 14.02
C PRO A 155 3.67 -13.95 14.47
N GLN A 156 4.64 -14.46 13.69
CA GLN A 156 6.06 -14.21 13.95
C GLN A 156 6.24 -12.70 14.05
N ALA A 157 6.70 -12.25 15.21
CA ALA A 157 6.97 -10.83 15.47
C ALA A 157 7.86 -10.27 14.36
N GLY A 158 7.35 -9.31 13.59
CA GLY A 158 8.12 -8.62 12.55
C GLY A 158 7.47 -8.52 11.16
N PHE A 159 6.42 -9.29 10.86
CA PHE A 159 5.74 -9.21 9.56
C PHE A 159 4.29 -8.76 9.73
N TYR A 160 3.89 -7.69 9.04
CA TYR A 160 2.51 -7.27 8.96
C TYR A 160 2.15 -6.90 7.52
N LYS A 161 0.94 -7.25 7.12
CA LYS A 161 0.46 -6.91 5.77
C LYS A 161 0.06 -5.45 5.70
N VAL A 162 0.48 -4.80 4.63
CA VAL A 162 0.12 -3.44 4.27
C VAL A 162 -0.36 -3.41 2.83
N LEU A 163 -1.12 -2.37 2.50
CA LEU A 163 -1.48 -2.07 1.12
C LEU A 163 -0.78 -0.76 0.73
N HIS A 164 -0.14 -0.77 -0.43
CA HIS A 164 0.50 0.40 -1.01
C HIS A 164 -0.28 0.90 -2.23
N CYS A 165 -0.48 2.20 -2.32
CA CYS A 165 -0.93 2.90 -3.51
C CYS A 165 0.21 3.80 -3.99
N LEU A 166 0.67 3.59 -5.22
CA LEU A 166 1.80 4.27 -5.83
C LEU A 166 1.36 5.07 -7.05
N TYR A 167 1.83 6.29 -7.19
CA TYR A 167 1.57 7.13 -8.35
C TYR A 167 2.69 8.14 -8.61
N TYR A 168 2.77 8.61 -9.86
CA TYR A 168 3.64 9.69 -10.25
C TYR A 168 2.87 11.02 -10.25
N ASN A 169 3.37 12.00 -9.50
CA ASN A 169 2.69 13.30 -9.35
C ASN A 169 3.01 14.20 -10.55
N THR A 170 2.16 14.20 -11.57
CA THR A 170 2.31 15.02 -12.78
C THR A 170 1.97 16.50 -12.58
N LEU A 171 1.45 16.90 -11.40
CA LEU A 171 1.07 18.29 -11.14
C LEU A 171 2.28 19.21 -10.98
N SER A 172 3.45 18.67 -10.61
CA SER A 172 4.69 19.45 -10.52
C SER A 172 5.23 19.85 -11.89
N ASP A 173 5.06 19.01 -12.91
CA ASP A 173 5.55 19.27 -14.27
C ASP A 173 4.78 20.42 -14.96
N LYS A 174 3.52 20.66 -14.57
CA LYS A 174 2.70 21.75 -15.12
C LYS A 174 3.12 23.15 -14.66
N LYS A 175 3.89 23.27 -13.57
CA LYS A 175 4.42 24.56 -13.09
C LYS A 175 5.67 25.04 -13.84
N VAL A 176 6.36 24.15 -14.56
CA VAL A 176 7.60 24.46 -15.28
C VAL A 176 7.33 25.00 -16.70
N ILE A 177 6.12 24.79 -17.24
CA ILE A 177 5.77 25.18 -18.63
C ILE A 177 5.11 26.59 -18.68
N GLN A 178 4.93 27.26 -17.56
CA GLN A 178 4.32 28.62 -17.49
C GLN A 178 5.29 29.70 -16.98
N GLN A 179 6.59 29.56 -17.26
CA GLN A 179 7.57 30.67 -17.13
C GLN A 179 8.28 30.92 -18.45
#